data_759538ebb63f9abed069e15a8d3e1606
#
_entry.id   759538ebb63f9abed069e15a8d3e1606
#
_cell.length_a   1.000
_cell.length_b   1.000
_cell.length_c   1.000
_cell.angle_alpha   90.00
_cell.angle_beta   90.00
_cell.angle_gamma   90.00
#
_symmetry.space_group_name_H-M   'P 1'
#
loop_
_entity.id
_entity.type
_entity.pdbx_description
1 polymer ?
#
loop_
_entity_poly.entity_id
_entity_poly.type
_entity_poly.pdbx_seq_one_letter_code
_entity_poly.pdbx_strand_id
1 'polypeptide(L)'
;MRAIYHGTNESTARQALKRGILPRTSSRKGGNWKHTVSSNPSMVYLTDAYAAYFALSSTNIRRERPALIELDLDLLDQSRLYPDEDFIEQALRGRKLGESNDIKKRNRHIIRHIEDYRENWKLSLEKLGNLCFKGTVPARAITKVVLFEPKKNPAMAADSLNPTITLANYKFCGERYRAITRWFMGEDIDPATVAFGVQLPPDLIGQFSYATEAIEAAGKILQNRRGLKVIFQSKSLPVVSSV
;
A
#
# COMPACT_ATOMS: atom_id res chain seq x y z
N MET A 1 0.80 2.38 18.47
CA MET A 1 1.48 2.00 17.19
C MET A 1 0.45 1.98 16.08
N ARG A 2 0.64 2.78 15.07
CA ARG A 2 -0.20 2.80 13.86
C ARG A 2 0.61 2.23 12.69
N ALA A 3 0.28 1.04 12.24
CA ALA A 3 0.98 0.37 11.16
C ALA A 3 0.74 1.06 9.80
N ILE A 4 1.81 1.21 9.03
CA ILE A 4 1.81 1.63 7.63
C ILE A 4 2.80 0.74 6.87
N TYR A 5 2.62 0.55 5.57
CA TYR A 5 3.35 -0.46 4.83
C TYR A 5 4.05 0.10 3.59
N HIS A 6 5.13 -0.60 3.19
CA HIS A 6 5.82 -0.36 1.92
C HIS A 6 6.02 -1.69 1.18
N GLY A 7 5.54 -1.77 -0.05
CA GLY A 7 5.73 -2.93 -0.92
C GLY A 7 6.98 -2.78 -1.79
N THR A 8 7.86 -3.79 -1.80
CA THR A 8 9.12 -3.76 -2.53
C THR A 8 9.59 -5.19 -2.89
N ASN A 9 10.86 -5.35 -3.26
CA ASN A 9 11.52 -6.64 -3.46
C ASN A 9 12.48 -6.98 -2.31
N GLU A 10 12.94 -8.24 -2.25
CA GLU A 10 13.78 -8.74 -1.17
C GLU A 10 15.08 -7.97 -0.98
N SER A 11 15.82 -7.68 -2.05
CA SER A 11 17.10 -6.97 -1.94
C SER A 11 16.92 -5.56 -1.36
N THR A 12 15.90 -4.85 -1.81
CA THR A 12 15.55 -3.54 -1.27
C THR A 12 15.12 -3.60 0.19
N ALA A 13 14.29 -4.61 0.56
CA ALA A 13 13.86 -4.79 1.95
C ALA A 13 15.05 -5.08 2.89
N ARG A 14 16.00 -5.92 2.46
CA ARG A 14 17.23 -6.20 3.24
C ARG A 14 18.13 -4.96 3.39
N GLN A 15 18.20 -4.12 2.37
CA GLN A 15 18.90 -2.83 2.47
C GLN A 15 18.18 -1.86 3.41
N ALA A 16 16.84 -1.83 3.37
CA ALA A 16 16.03 -0.98 4.22
C ALA A 16 16.25 -1.23 5.71
N LEU A 17 16.47 -2.49 6.12
CA LEU A 17 16.82 -2.84 7.50
C LEU A 17 18.13 -2.20 7.98
N LYS A 18 19.05 -1.88 7.07
CA LYS A 18 20.36 -1.28 7.40
C LYS A 18 20.36 0.24 7.27
N ARG A 19 19.69 0.79 6.27
CA ARG A 19 19.82 2.19 5.85
C ARG A 19 18.49 2.94 5.85
N GLY A 20 17.38 2.30 6.17
CA GLY A 20 16.06 2.84 5.95
C GLY A 20 15.61 2.66 4.50
N ILE A 21 14.37 3.06 4.22
CA ILE A 21 13.83 3.02 2.86
C ILE A 21 14.24 4.31 2.16
N LEU A 22 15.03 4.17 1.11
CA LEU A 22 15.52 5.30 0.33
C LEU A 22 14.47 5.75 -0.69
N PRO A 23 14.33 7.06 -0.92
CA PRO A 23 13.52 7.55 -2.02
C PRO A 23 14.09 7.11 -3.36
N ARG A 24 13.24 7.06 -4.36
CA ARG A 24 13.62 6.64 -5.70
C ARG A 24 14.55 7.69 -6.31
N THR A 25 15.80 7.31 -6.59
CA THR A 25 16.74 8.24 -7.24
C THR A 25 16.31 8.53 -8.68
N SER A 26 16.54 9.76 -9.11
CA SER A 26 16.19 10.29 -10.45
C SER A 26 16.82 9.53 -11.64
N SER A 27 17.77 8.61 -11.39
CA SER A 27 18.43 7.81 -12.42
C SER A 27 17.53 6.76 -13.08
N ARG A 28 16.40 6.43 -12.50
CA ARG A 28 15.41 5.54 -13.13
C ARG A 28 14.41 6.35 -13.94
N LYS A 29 14.71 6.54 -15.21
CA LYS A 29 13.75 7.05 -16.19
C LYS A 29 12.53 6.11 -16.25
N GLY A 30 11.37 6.66 -16.01
CA GLY A 30 10.09 5.97 -16.16
C GLY A 30 9.23 6.14 -14.90
N GLY A 31 8.11 6.85 -15.03
CA GLY A 31 7.01 6.81 -14.06
C GLY A 31 6.53 5.36 -13.91
N ASN A 32 5.96 5.02 -12.78
CA ASN A 32 5.47 3.67 -12.52
C ASN A 32 4.37 3.27 -13.52
N TRP A 33 3.65 4.24 -14.08
CA TRP A 33 2.46 4.01 -14.88
C TRP A 33 2.35 5.03 -16.01
N LYS A 34 2.08 4.58 -17.23
CA LYS A 34 2.11 5.44 -18.44
C LYS A 34 1.06 6.55 -18.48
N HIS A 35 0.02 6.48 -17.66
CA HIS A 35 -1.14 7.38 -17.76
C HIS A 35 -1.54 8.02 -16.41
N THR A 36 -0.67 7.93 -15.41
CA THR A 36 -0.89 8.50 -14.09
C THR A 36 0.07 9.64 -13.79
N VAL A 37 -0.18 10.33 -12.70
CA VAL A 37 0.75 11.32 -12.15
C VAL A 37 2.08 10.65 -11.83
N SER A 38 3.18 11.27 -12.23
CA SER A 38 4.51 10.71 -11.98
C SER A 38 4.88 10.82 -10.52
N SER A 39 5.37 9.73 -9.95
CA SER A 39 5.88 9.71 -8.58
C SER A 39 7.04 10.70 -8.40
N ASN A 40 7.01 11.46 -7.31
CA ASN A 40 8.08 12.39 -6.95
C ASN A 40 9.35 11.60 -6.53
N PRO A 41 10.51 11.83 -7.18
CA PRO A 41 11.72 11.06 -6.89
C PRO A 41 12.31 11.29 -5.50
N SER A 42 11.92 12.36 -4.80
CA SER A 42 12.35 12.64 -3.42
C SER A 42 11.50 11.97 -2.35
N MET A 43 10.43 11.27 -2.75
CA MET A 43 9.45 10.67 -1.85
C MET A 43 9.58 9.14 -1.76
N VAL A 44 9.25 8.61 -0.60
CA VAL A 44 8.96 7.19 -0.37
C VAL A 44 7.44 7.04 -0.20
N TYR A 45 6.83 6.15 -0.98
CA TYR A 45 5.39 5.92 -0.96
C TYR A 45 5.04 4.86 0.06
N LEU A 46 4.08 5.17 0.92
CA LEU A 46 3.58 4.32 1.98
C LEU A 46 2.08 4.12 1.81
N THR A 47 1.58 2.97 2.24
CA THR A 47 0.17 2.61 2.09
C THR A 47 -0.34 1.83 3.29
N ASP A 48 -1.60 1.96 3.61
CA ASP A 48 -2.26 1.09 4.59
C ASP A 48 -2.93 -0.13 3.92
N ALA A 49 -2.98 -0.17 2.59
CA ALA A 49 -3.76 -1.14 1.84
C ALA A 49 -3.00 -1.89 0.72
N TYR A 50 -2.26 -1.19 -0.14
CA TYR A 50 -1.83 -1.73 -1.42
C TYR A 50 -0.41 -2.30 -1.43
N ALA A 51 0.20 -2.56 -0.27
CA ALA A 51 1.61 -2.95 -0.19
C ALA A 51 1.92 -4.25 -0.93
N ALA A 52 1.03 -5.26 -0.87
CA ALA A 52 1.21 -6.52 -1.58
C ALA A 52 1.25 -6.31 -3.10
N TYR A 53 0.36 -5.48 -3.62
CA TYR A 53 0.33 -5.11 -5.04
C TYR A 53 1.62 -4.39 -5.47
N PHE A 54 2.08 -3.41 -4.71
CA PHE A 54 3.33 -2.71 -5.01
C PHE A 54 4.56 -3.63 -4.94
N ALA A 55 4.56 -4.58 -3.99
CA ALA A 55 5.61 -5.58 -3.90
C ALA A 55 5.67 -6.46 -5.16
N LEU A 56 4.54 -6.97 -5.62
CA LEU A 56 4.43 -7.76 -6.85
C LEU A 56 4.89 -6.96 -8.07
N SER A 57 4.44 -5.72 -8.21
CA SER A 57 4.83 -4.84 -9.31
C SER A 57 6.34 -4.59 -9.34
N SER A 58 6.98 -4.48 -8.17
CA SER A 58 8.42 -4.23 -8.07
C SER A 58 9.27 -5.43 -8.48
N THR A 59 8.75 -6.65 -8.35
CA THR A 59 9.50 -7.90 -8.60
C THR A 59 9.46 -8.36 -10.04
N ASN A 60 8.44 -8.01 -10.80
CA ASN A 60 8.37 -8.31 -12.23
C ASN A 60 9.59 -7.80 -13.01
N ILE A 61 10.26 -6.77 -12.49
CA ILE A 61 11.45 -6.15 -13.11
C ILE A 61 12.73 -6.89 -12.73
N ARG A 62 12.82 -7.54 -11.55
CA ARG A 62 14.08 -8.04 -10.99
C ARG A 62 14.13 -9.55 -10.76
N ARG A 63 13.06 -10.28 -10.96
CA ARG A 63 12.94 -11.73 -10.68
C ARG A 63 13.28 -12.10 -9.22
N GLU A 64 13.08 -11.19 -8.29
CA GLU A 64 13.29 -11.38 -6.85
C GLU A 64 11.98 -11.72 -6.14
N ARG A 65 12.05 -12.18 -4.89
CA ARG A 65 10.86 -12.35 -4.08
C ARG A 65 10.26 -10.99 -3.72
N PRO A 66 8.94 -10.83 -3.77
CA PRO A 66 8.27 -9.67 -3.24
C PRO A 66 8.41 -9.61 -1.71
N ALA A 67 8.46 -8.39 -1.19
CA ALA A 67 8.63 -8.10 0.22
C ALA A 67 7.67 -7.01 0.68
N LEU A 68 7.10 -7.19 1.87
CA LEU A 68 6.37 -6.17 2.59
C LEU A 68 7.18 -5.71 3.78
N ILE A 69 7.26 -4.40 3.96
CA ILE A 69 7.86 -3.74 5.11
C ILE A 69 6.74 -3.07 5.88
N GLU A 70 6.58 -3.43 7.15
CA GLU A 70 5.72 -2.74 8.10
C GLU A 70 6.52 -1.69 8.85
N LEU A 71 5.93 -0.56 9.05
CA LEU A 71 6.49 0.60 9.72
C LEU A 71 5.54 1.09 10.82
N ASP A 72 6.11 1.60 11.88
CA ASP A 72 5.35 2.38 12.85
C ASP A 72 5.28 3.85 12.40
N LEU A 73 4.08 4.28 12.01
CA LEU A 73 3.83 5.65 11.56
C LEU A 73 4.13 6.69 12.66
N ASP A 74 3.98 6.31 13.93
CA ASP A 74 4.21 7.21 15.06
C ASP A 74 5.71 7.51 15.26
N LEU A 75 6.59 6.67 14.70
CA LEU A 75 8.05 6.87 14.70
C LEU A 75 8.56 7.70 13.50
N LEU A 76 7.66 8.08 12.59
CA LEU A 76 8.00 8.94 11.46
C LEU A 76 7.87 10.42 11.83
N ASP A 77 8.77 11.23 11.30
CA ASP A 77 8.67 12.68 11.40
C ASP A 77 7.44 13.18 10.62
N GLN A 78 6.43 13.61 11.36
CA GLN A 78 5.14 14.05 10.80
C GLN A 78 5.29 15.25 9.86
N SER A 79 6.32 16.10 10.04
CA SER A 79 6.59 17.25 9.18
C SER A 79 7.05 16.86 7.78
N ARG A 80 7.43 15.59 7.58
CA ARG A 80 7.88 14.99 6.32
C ARG A 80 6.84 14.12 5.64
N LEU A 81 5.62 14.07 6.18
CA LEU A 81 4.50 13.37 5.56
C LEU A 81 3.76 14.29 4.58
N TYR A 82 3.40 13.73 3.44
CA TYR A 82 2.72 14.41 2.34
C TYR A 82 1.59 13.53 1.79
N PRO A 83 0.57 14.11 1.18
CA PRO A 83 -0.42 13.35 0.43
C PRO A 83 0.23 12.69 -0.79
N ASP A 84 -0.35 11.58 -1.23
CA ASP A 84 -0.03 10.96 -2.51
C ASP A 84 -0.46 11.88 -3.67
N GLU A 85 0.31 11.95 -4.74
CA GLU A 85 0.00 12.78 -5.90
C GLU A 85 -1.32 12.38 -6.58
N ASP A 86 -1.64 11.07 -6.56
CA ASP A 86 -2.93 10.59 -7.08
C ASP A 86 -4.11 11.10 -6.25
N PHE A 87 -3.95 11.28 -4.94
CA PHE A 87 -4.95 11.92 -4.10
C PHE A 87 -5.12 13.40 -4.46
N ILE A 88 -4.02 14.14 -4.65
CA ILE A 88 -4.09 15.55 -5.05
C ILE A 88 -4.81 15.68 -6.39
N GLU A 89 -4.48 14.83 -7.35
CA GLU A 89 -5.09 14.82 -8.68
C GLU A 89 -6.61 14.54 -8.61
N GLN A 90 -7.00 13.53 -7.84
CA GLN A 90 -8.39 13.07 -7.82
C GLN A 90 -9.29 13.92 -6.91
N ALA A 91 -8.81 14.35 -5.74
CA ALA A 91 -9.62 15.04 -4.75
C ALA A 91 -9.65 16.56 -4.94
N LEU A 92 -8.54 17.14 -5.44
CA LEU A 92 -8.34 18.59 -5.49
C LEU A 92 -8.39 19.16 -6.90
N ARG A 93 -8.66 18.32 -7.89
CA ARG A 93 -8.65 18.65 -9.33
C ARG A 93 -9.44 19.90 -9.70
N GLY A 94 -10.57 20.14 -9.08
CA GLY A 94 -11.45 21.27 -9.41
C GLY A 94 -11.08 22.62 -8.76
N ARG A 95 -10.10 22.66 -7.86
CA ARG A 95 -9.88 23.83 -7.01
C ARG A 95 -8.68 24.71 -7.40
N LYS A 96 -7.59 24.12 -7.93
CA LYS A 96 -6.35 24.87 -8.23
C LYS A 96 -5.60 24.40 -9.48
N LEU A 97 -5.90 23.22 -10.04
CA LEU A 97 -5.09 22.63 -11.10
C LEU A 97 -5.41 23.17 -12.50
N GLY A 98 -6.35 24.08 -12.62
CA GLY A 98 -6.82 24.57 -13.89
C GLY A 98 -7.38 23.45 -14.79
N GLU A 99 -8.14 23.78 -15.78
CA GLU A 99 -8.83 22.83 -16.68
C GLU A 99 -7.91 22.11 -17.69
N SER A 100 -6.60 22.01 -17.41
CA SER A 100 -5.68 21.38 -18.33
C SER A 100 -5.90 19.88 -18.41
N ASN A 101 -6.35 19.39 -19.54
CA ASN A 101 -6.40 17.95 -19.85
C ASN A 101 -5.01 17.32 -20.06
N ASP A 102 -3.95 18.14 -20.11
CA ASP A 102 -2.58 17.69 -20.26
C ASP A 102 -2.03 17.16 -18.94
N ILE A 103 -1.92 15.83 -18.82
CA ILE A 103 -1.37 15.15 -17.66
C ILE A 103 0.05 15.62 -17.28
N LYS A 104 0.88 16.00 -18.27
CA LYS A 104 2.23 16.49 -18.01
C LYS A 104 2.21 17.88 -17.36
N LYS A 105 1.26 18.72 -17.72
CA LYS A 105 1.07 20.03 -17.08
C LYS A 105 0.55 19.86 -15.65
N ARG A 106 -0.42 18.98 -15.43
CA ARG A 106 -0.91 18.66 -14.08
C ARG A 106 0.17 18.09 -13.19
N ASN A 107 0.96 17.12 -13.68
CA ASN A 107 2.11 16.58 -12.97
C ASN A 107 3.10 17.64 -12.53
N ARG A 108 3.51 18.50 -13.44
CA ARG A 108 4.45 19.59 -13.13
C ARG A 108 3.88 20.54 -12.09
N HIS A 109 2.59 20.80 -12.14
CA HIS A 109 1.92 21.64 -11.15
C HIS A 109 1.93 20.97 -9.78
N ILE A 110 1.49 19.71 -9.67
CA ILE A 110 1.47 18.95 -8.41
C ILE A 110 2.85 18.89 -7.77
N ILE A 111 3.88 18.50 -8.54
CA ILE A 111 5.25 18.40 -8.04
C ILE A 111 5.78 19.75 -7.55
N ARG A 112 5.48 20.84 -8.28
CA ARG A 112 5.92 22.20 -7.92
C ARG A 112 5.27 22.72 -6.66
N HIS A 113 4.02 22.36 -6.43
CA HIS A 113 3.19 22.86 -5.34
C HIS A 113 2.89 21.80 -4.26
N ILE A 114 3.69 20.73 -4.19
CA ILE A 114 3.44 19.65 -3.23
C ILE A 114 3.45 20.14 -1.77
N GLU A 115 4.23 21.17 -1.47
CA GLU A 115 4.30 21.76 -0.13
C GLU A 115 2.98 22.42 0.28
N ASP A 116 2.23 23.00 -0.67
CA ASP A 116 0.92 23.63 -0.41
C ASP A 116 -0.13 22.63 0.04
N TYR A 117 0.11 21.33 -0.25
CA TYR A 117 -0.81 20.23 0.07
C TYR A 117 -0.38 19.40 1.27
N ARG A 118 0.76 19.68 1.88
CA ARG A 118 1.38 18.85 2.91
C ARG A 118 0.41 18.40 4.00
N GLU A 119 -0.37 19.30 4.55
CA GLU A 119 -1.31 19.01 5.65
C GLU A 119 -2.42 18.00 5.28
N ASN A 120 -2.59 17.70 3.99
CA ASN A 120 -3.61 16.75 3.52
C ASN A 120 -3.15 15.28 3.58
N TRP A 121 -1.97 14.96 4.13
CA TRP A 121 -1.49 13.57 4.17
C TRP A 121 -2.42 12.62 4.93
N LYS A 122 -3.06 13.09 6.02
CA LYS A 122 -4.04 12.29 6.76
C LYS A 122 -5.25 11.96 5.92
N LEU A 123 -5.74 12.95 5.18
CA LEU A 123 -6.90 12.79 4.29
C LEU A 123 -6.57 11.88 3.11
N SER A 124 -5.35 11.98 2.57
CA SER A 124 -4.85 11.08 1.53
C SER A 124 -4.84 9.62 2.00
N LEU A 125 -4.32 9.35 3.20
CA LEU A 125 -4.34 8.03 3.79
C LEU A 125 -5.76 7.53 4.05
N GLU A 126 -6.65 8.39 4.57
CA GLU A 126 -8.04 8.03 4.86
C GLU A 126 -8.85 7.74 3.59
N LYS A 127 -8.66 8.51 2.51
CA LYS A 127 -9.52 8.45 1.32
C LYS A 127 -8.95 7.63 0.17
N LEU A 128 -7.62 7.43 0.13
CA LEU A 128 -6.93 6.70 -0.94
C LEU A 128 -6.09 5.53 -0.43
N GLY A 129 -5.81 5.47 0.88
CA GLY A 129 -4.96 4.45 1.48
C GLY A 129 -3.47 4.66 1.23
N ASN A 130 -3.05 5.81 0.71
CA ASN A 130 -1.68 6.12 0.38
C ASN A 130 -1.24 7.46 0.96
N LEU A 131 0.06 7.56 1.24
CA LEU A 131 0.75 8.80 1.58
C LEU A 131 2.21 8.75 1.14
N CYS A 132 2.92 9.86 1.21
CA CYS A 132 4.32 9.97 0.89
C CYS A 132 5.13 10.43 2.11
N PHE A 133 6.38 10.00 2.18
CA PHE A 133 7.38 10.50 3.13
C PHE A 133 8.56 11.12 2.39
N LYS A 134 8.86 12.37 2.66
CA LYS A 134 9.93 13.11 1.99
C LYS A 134 11.31 12.67 2.51
N GLY A 135 12.13 12.12 1.61
CA GLY A 135 13.46 11.59 1.89
C GLY A 135 13.45 10.17 2.47
N THR A 136 14.50 9.81 3.19
CA THR A 136 14.70 8.45 3.70
C THR A 136 13.80 8.15 4.90
N VAL A 137 13.01 7.09 4.82
CA VAL A 137 12.29 6.54 5.97
C VAL A 137 13.31 5.84 6.89
N PRO A 138 13.40 6.19 8.18
CA PRO A 138 14.43 5.66 9.06
C PRO A 138 14.24 4.17 9.35
N ALA A 139 15.35 3.40 9.38
CA ALA A 139 15.31 1.96 9.66
C ALA A 139 14.68 1.63 11.01
N ARG A 140 14.81 2.51 12.02
CA ARG A 140 14.21 2.34 13.35
C ARG A 140 12.67 2.28 13.33
N ALA A 141 12.05 2.82 12.29
CA ALA A 141 10.59 2.75 12.14
C ALA A 141 10.11 1.41 11.58
N ILE A 142 11.00 0.54 11.09
CA ILE A 142 10.65 -0.76 10.55
C ILE A 142 10.35 -1.71 11.71
N THR A 143 9.13 -2.24 11.74
CA THR A 143 8.66 -3.17 12.77
C THR A 143 8.68 -4.62 12.31
N LYS A 144 8.42 -4.87 11.02
CA LYS A 144 8.38 -6.21 10.47
C LYS A 144 8.71 -6.22 8.97
N VAL A 145 9.33 -7.30 8.52
CA VAL A 145 9.56 -7.55 7.09
C VAL A 145 9.18 -8.98 6.74
N VAL A 146 8.29 -9.13 5.76
CA VAL A 146 7.78 -10.41 5.28
C VAL A 146 8.11 -10.56 3.80
N LEU A 147 8.72 -11.69 3.43
CA LEU A 147 8.87 -12.13 2.05
C LEU A 147 7.74 -13.09 1.69
N PHE A 148 7.31 -13.07 0.44
CA PHE A 148 6.31 -14.03 -0.01
C PHE A 148 6.60 -14.59 -1.40
N GLU A 149 6.05 -15.78 -1.69
CA GLU A 149 6.24 -16.49 -2.94
C GLU A 149 4.89 -16.64 -3.66
N PRO A 150 4.58 -15.80 -4.66
CA PRO A 150 3.27 -15.77 -5.30
C PRO A 150 2.81 -17.13 -5.85
N LYS A 151 3.74 -17.94 -6.38
CA LYS A 151 3.43 -19.25 -6.95
C LYS A 151 3.01 -20.31 -5.92
N LYS A 152 3.27 -20.07 -4.64
CA LYS A 152 2.96 -21.03 -3.56
C LYS A 152 1.64 -20.74 -2.86
N ASN A 153 1.05 -19.58 -3.10
CA ASN A 153 -0.17 -19.18 -2.44
C ASN A 153 -1.23 -18.71 -3.46
N PRO A 154 -2.33 -19.45 -3.61
CA PRO A 154 -3.41 -19.08 -4.53
C PRO A 154 -4.04 -17.71 -4.25
N ALA A 155 -4.06 -17.27 -2.99
CA ALA A 155 -4.57 -15.95 -2.62
C ALA A 155 -3.75 -14.80 -3.22
N MET A 156 -2.52 -15.10 -3.63
CA MET A 156 -1.61 -14.13 -4.25
C MET A 156 -1.62 -14.18 -5.77
N ALA A 157 -2.21 -15.24 -6.32
CA ALA A 157 -2.32 -15.39 -7.75
C ALA A 157 -3.50 -14.56 -8.16
N ALA A 158 -3.40 -13.39 -8.48
CA ALA A 158 -4.46 -12.97 -9.26
C ALA A 158 -4.82 -11.53 -9.36
N ASP A 159 -5.70 -11.35 -10.24
CA ASP A 159 -6.54 -10.20 -10.53
C ASP A 159 -7.07 -9.49 -9.26
N SER A 160 -7.25 -10.24 -8.17
CA SER A 160 -7.64 -9.71 -6.86
C SER A 160 -6.58 -8.80 -6.19
N LEU A 161 -5.33 -8.87 -6.62
CA LEU A 161 -4.24 -8.02 -6.13
C LEU A 161 -3.87 -6.91 -7.11
N ASN A 162 -4.63 -6.72 -8.18
CA ASN A 162 -4.43 -5.62 -9.13
C ASN A 162 -5.48 -4.51 -8.93
N PRO A 163 -5.36 -3.69 -7.88
CA PRO A 163 -6.33 -2.66 -7.59
C PRO A 163 -6.24 -1.52 -8.60
N THR A 164 -7.38 -1.00 -8.98
CA THR A 164 -7.44 0.35 -9.55
C THR A 164 -7.39 1.34 -8.40
N ILE A 165 -6.28 2.05 -8.25
CA ILE A 165 -6.07 2.97 -7.13
C ILE A 165 -6.80 4.28 -7.41
N THR A 166 -8.04 4.35 -6.95
CA THR A 166 -8.89 5.54 -7.04
C THR A 166 -9.62 5.78 -5.72
N LEU A 167 -10.06 7.01 -5.49
CA LEU A 167 -10.87 7.37 -4.32
C LEU A 167 -12.14 6.52 -4.21
N ALA A 168 -12.83 6.32 -5.34
CA ALA A 168 -14.04 5.50 -5.37
C ALA A 168 -13.75 4.06 -5.00
N ASN A 169 -12.72 3.46 -5.62
CA ASN A 169 -12.37 2.07 -5.35
C ASN A 169 -11.93 1.86 -3.89
N TYR A 170 -11.13 2.78 -3.35
CA TYR A 170 -10.73 2.68 -1.95
C TYR A 170 -11.91 2.83 -0.99
N LYS A 171 -12.86 3.70 -1.29
CA LYS A 171 -14.09 3.83 -0.50
C LYS A 171 -14.86 2.51 -0.37
N PHE A 172 -14.92 1.72 -1.44
CA PHE A 172 -15.69 0.47 -1.49
C PHE A 172 -14.87 -0.78 -1.12
N CYS A 173 -13.57 -0.80 -1.43
CA CYS A 173 -12.71 -1.97 -1.30
C CYS A 173 -11.51 -1.77 -0.35
N GLY A 174 -11.33 -0.58 0.22
CA GLY A 174 -10.16 -0.25 1.04
C GLY A 174 -9.98 -1.18 2.23
N GLU A 175 -11.06 -1.55 2.91
CA GLU A 175 -11.00 -2.48 4.05
C GLU A 175 -10.51 -3.87 3.62
N ARG A 176 -10.96 -4.37 2.47
CA ARG A 176 -10.46 -5.61 1.90
C ARG A 176 -8.96 -5.56 1.63
N TYR A 177 -8.48 -4.51 0.99
CA TYR A 177 -7.06 -4.38 0.69
C TYR A 177 -6.22 -4.27 1.95
N ARG A 178 -6.70 -3.54 2.96
CA ARG A 178 -6.08 -3.48 4.29
C ARG A 178 -6.04 -4.86 4.95
N ALA A 179 -7.15 -5.58 4.93
CA ALA A 179 -7.23 -6.93 5.48
C ALA A 179 -6.23 -7.87 4.79
N ILE A 180 -6.15 -7.85 3.46
CA ILE A 180 -5.18 -8.64 2.70
C ILE A 180 -3.74 -8.28 3.10
N THR A 181 -3.41 -6.99 3.20
CA THR A 181 -2.07 -6.56 3.62
C THR A 181 -1.73 -7.06 5.02
N ARG A 182 -2.65 -6.94 5.98
CA ARG A 182 -2.50 -7.45 7.34
C ARG A 182 -2.35 -8.97 7.38
N TRP A 183 -3.08 -9.69 6.56
CA TRP A 183 -2.93 -11.13 6.44
C TRP A 183 -1.52 -11.52 5.98
N PHE A 184 -0.94 -10.82 5.00
CA PHE A 184 0.46 -11.02 4.60
C PHE A 184 1.43 -10.75 5.75
N MET A 185 1.09 -9.86 6.65
CA MET A 185 1.88 -9.57 7.85
C MET A 185 1.69 -10.61 8.96
N GLY A 186 0.85 -11.62 8.75
CA GLY A 186 0.66 -12.75 9.65
C GLY A 186 -0.51 -12.60 10.61
N GLU A 187 -1.36 -11.58 10.42
CA GLU A 187 -2.57 -11.42 11.21
C GLU A 187 -3.68 -12.37 10.70
N ASP A 188 -4.54 -12.81 11.61
CA ASP A 188 -5.77 -13.49 11.25
C ASP A 188 -6.81 -12.44 10.87
N ILE A 189 -7.46 -12.69 9.74
CA ILE A 189 -8.50 -11.80 9.21
C ILE A 189 -9.79 -12.58 8.98
N ASP A 190 -10.91 -11.88 9.10
CA ASP A 190 -12.21 -12.46 8.80
C ASP A 190 -12.31 -12.76 7.30
N PRO A 191 -12.58 -14.05 6.91
CA PRO A 191 -12.76 -14.43 5.53
C PRO A 191 -13.87 -13.64 4.82
N ALA A 192 -14.90 -13.21 5.52
CA ALA A 192 -15.97 -12.40 4.96
C ALA A 192 -15.44 -11.05 4.40
N THR A 193 -14.48 -10.43 5.08
CA THR A 193 -13.89 -9.16 4.64
C THR A 193 -13.25 -9.26 3.26
N VAL A 194 -12.66 -10.39 2.90
CA VAL A 194 -12.01 -10.59 1.60
C VAL A 194 -12.91 -11.22 0.56
N ALA A 195 -13.88 -12.03 0.96
CA ALA A 195 -14.84 -12.67 0.06
C ALA A 195 -15.75 -11.63 -0.63
N PHE A 196 -16.19 -10.63 0.11
CA PHE A 196 -17.13 -9.61 -0.38
C PHE A 196 -16.49 -8.35 -0.97
N GLY A 197 -15.19 -8.29 -1.06
CA GLY A 197 -14.49 -7.10 -1.57
C GLY A 197 -14.58 -6.90 -3.09
N VAL A 198 -15.23 -7.80 -3.82
CA VAL A 198 -15.59 -7.60 -5.22
C VAL A 198 -17.03 -7.12 -5.24
N GLN A 199 -17.32 -6.09 -6.01
CA GLN A 199 -18.69 -5.69 -6.31
C GLN A 199 -19.48 -6.93 -6.76
N LEU A 200 -20.21 -7.53 -5.83
CA LEU A 200 -21.35 -8.37 -6.26
C LEU A 200 -22.37 -7.40 -6.85
N PRO A 201 -22.79 -7.61 -8.11
CA PRO A 201 -23.91 -6.84 -8.64
C PRO A 201 -25.09 -6.92 -7.67
N PRO A 202 -25.87 -5.84 -7.49
CA PRO A 202 -26.99 -5.81 -6.56
C PRO A 202 -27.99 -6.97 -6.70
N ASP A 203 -28.09 -7.54 -7.88
CA ASP A 203 -28.92 -8.69 -8.25
C ASP A 203 -28.40 -10.04 -7.72
N LEU A 204 -27.13 -10.14 -7.30
CA LEU A 204 -26.57 -11.34 -6.69
C LEU A 204 -26.67 -11.37 -5.15
N ILE A 205 -27.14 -10.31 -4.53
CA ILE A 205 -27.34 -10.22 -3.07
C ILE A 205 -28.42 -11.22 -2.57
N GLY A 206 -29.25 -11.75 -3.46
CA GLY A 206 -30.28 -12.75 -3.14
C GLY A 206 -29.81 -14.22 -3.08
N GLN A 207 -28.54 -14.51 -3.38
CA GLN A 207 -28.02 -15.90 -3.39
C GLN A 207 -27.21 -16.20 -2.13
N PHE A 208 -27.88 -16.45 -1.01
CA PHE A 208 -27.24 -16.76 0.28
C PHE A 208 -26.25 -17.92 0.23
N SER A 209 -26.54 -18.97 -0.55
CA SER A 209 -25.63 -20.10 -0.73
C SER A 209 -24.31 -19.70 -1.37
N TYR A 210 -24.34 -18.85 -2.36
CA TYR A 210 -23.15 -18.37 -3.06
C TYR A 210 -22.25 -17.52 -2.15
N ALA A 211 -22.83 -16.70 -1.29
CA ALA A 211 -22.10 -15.90 -0.32
C ALA A 211 -21.38 -16.80 0.71
N THR A 212 -22.04 -17.83 1.21
CA THR A 212 -21.45 -18.80 2.15
C THR A 212 -20.29 -19.55 1.52
N GLU A 213 -20.46 -20.05 0.30
CA GLU A 213 -19.41 -20.74 -0.46
C GLU A 213 -18.19 -19.85 -0.71
N ALA A 214 -18.41 -18.56 -1.03
CA ALA A 214 -17.33 -17.59 -1.22
C ALA A 214 -16.55 -17.34 0.08
N ILE A 215 -17.24 -17.26 1.22
CA ILE A 215 -16.61 -17.10 2.54
C ILE A 215 -15.80 -18.34 2.90
N GLU A 216 -16.35 -19.54 2.68
CA GLU A 216 -15.64 -20.80 2.93
C GLU A 216 -14.41 -20.95 2.04
N ALA A 217 -14.50 -20.61 0.77
CA ALA A 217 -13.38 -20.61 -0.16
C ALA A 217 -12.28 -19.61 0.29
N ALA A 218 -12.68 -18.41 0.68
CA ALA A 218 -11.76 -17.42 1.25
C ALA A 218 -11.09 -17.94 2.53
N GLY A 219 -11.85 -18.57 3.42
CA GLY A 219 -11.32 -19.18 4.65
C GLY A 219 -10.25 -20.23 4.37
N LYS A 220 -10.49 -21.15 3.42
CA LYS A 220 -9.50 -22.15 3.00
C LYS A 220 -8.21 -21.51 2.43
N ILE A 221 -8.37 -20.45 1.63
CA ILE A 221 -7.24 -19.71 1.06
C ILE A 221 -6.42 -19.04 2.18
N LEU A 222 -7.08 -18.38 3.14
CA LEU A 222 -6.43 -17.66 4.22
C LEU A 222 -5.71 -18.57 5.23
N GLN A 223 -6.13 -19.82 5.37
CA GLN A 223 -5.43 -20.83 6.18
C GLN A 223 -4.08 -21.23 5.55
N ASN A 224 -3.90 -21.04 4.25
CA ASN A 224 -2.69 -21.41 3.53
C ASN A 224 -1.65 -20.29 3.58
N ARG A 225 -0.81 -20.30 4.61
CA ARG A 225 0.31 -19.34 4.75
C ARG A 225 1.63 -19.84 4.14
N ARG A 226 1.58 -20.86 3.27
CA ARG A 226 2.78 -21.36 2.57
C ARG A 226 3.38 -20.25 1.71
N GLY A 227 4.72 -20.14 1.76
CA GLY A 227 5.44 -19.13 1.00
C GLY A 227 5.59 -17.78 1.68
N LEU A 228 5.02 -17.56 2.88
CA LEU A 228 5.29 -16.41 3.71
C LEU A 228 6.52 -16.66 4.59
N LYS A 229 7.47 -15.74 4.62
CA LYS A 229 8.68 -15.82 5.44
C LYS A 229 8.96 -14.48 6.12
N VAL A 230 8.79 -14.44 7.44
CA VAL A 230 9.25 -13.31 8.25
C VAL A 230 10.78 -13.33 8.28
N ILE A 231 11.43 -12.25 7.86
CA ILE A 231 12.89 -12.10 7.90
C ILE A 231 13.34 -11.08 8.93
N PHE A 232 12.43 -10.28 9.45
CA PHE A 232 12.66 -9.34 10.53
C PHE A 232 11.36 -9.07 11.29
N GLN A 233 11.47 -8.98 12.60
CA GLN A 233 10.43 -8.49 13.50
C GLN A 233 11.12 -7.81 14.67
N SER A 234 10.79 -6.55 14.92
CA SER A 234 11.26 -5.84 16.11
C SER A 234 10.69 -6.51 17.36
N LYS A 235 11.51 -6.64 18.40
CA LYS A 235 10.98 -7.00 19.71
C LYS A 235 10.10 -5.83 20.14
N SER A 236 8.83 -6.06 20.37
CA SER A 236 7.96 -5.09 21.02
C SER A 236 8.60 -4.76 22.38
N LEU A 237 8.97 -3.51 22.59
CA LEU A 237 9.26 -3.05 23.95
C LEU A 237 8.00 -3.29 24.77
N PRO A 238 8.10 -3.92 25.95
CA PRO A 238 6.95 -4.03 26.82
C PRO A 238 6.44 -2.61 27.07
N VAL A 239 5.14 -2.43 26.88
CA VAL A 239 4.47 -1.20 27.27
C VAL A 239 4.69 -1.07 28.78
N VAL A 240 5.57 -0.15 29.18
CA VAL A 240 5.70 0.24 30.58
C VAL A 240 4.38 0.94 30.89
N SER A 241 3.44 0.22 31.47
CA SER A 241 2.28 0.79 32.09
C SER A 241 2.79 1.66 33.24
N SER A 242 2.83 2.96 33.01
CA SER A 242 2.99 3.94 34.08
C SER A 242 1.80 3.79 35.03
N VAL A 243 2.08 3.32 36.22
CA VAL A 243 1.23 3.33 37.40
C VAL A 243 1.01 4.77 37.86
#